data_f3e451817434e517523151fa15a8754a
#
_entry.id   f3e451817434e517523151fa15a8754a
#
_cell.length_a   1.000
_cell.length_b   1.000
_cell.length_c   1.000
_cell.angle_alpha   90.00
_cell.angle_beta   90.00
_cell.angle_gamma   90.00
#
_symmetry.space_group_name_H-M   'P 1'
#
loop_
_entity.id
_entity.type
_entity.pdbx_description
1 polymer ?
#
loop_
_entity_poly.entity_id
_entity_poly.type
_entity_poly.pdbx_seq_one_letter_code
_entity_poly.pdbx_strand_id
1 'polypeptide(L)'
;MNKQIRKLAAGLLVLYIALFAALNVIQVSKKDDLNAAPQNNRQTIRDFNRPRGPIVTADGVVVARSVPVTDPDSNFKYQREYPTIDLFSNITGYYTYSFGSTQLEKTQNDVLMGDTTQQKVDSVFGGADNTGSVQLTLRKDVQEVAARAVDDFNAAQLANGATEAVQASVVVMDTRTGEILAMISLPRFDANQIADHDTKAAENVLDYLNSFPGKPLLANAYQENYMPGSAFKVVTTGIAMENGVTNMERGWASETEFIPPQTNDPIQNYGGSACGGSMAEVFFRSCNIPFAQMALELGPQRMTDGVRSWGIGEKLPIDLPGAVASSFCGNVLPCDAPFFEDQLPLLAIGGFGQGNDLMVPLHMTMIAATIANGGKMMTPHVVAATLKNDGTVITRAPTDQVWKQPISAATAATLTELMVGVVNNGTGKPMQLANGVQAAAKTGTAQLNFVEGEPQRSHAWIIGFAPAEAPRYAVSVIIKGTTDQVSAGTGGKLAGPIAKQVFDYLFASGL
;
A
#
# COMPACT_ATOMS: atom_id res chain seq x y z
N MET A 1 51.24 40.20 -44.99
CA MET A 1 51.14 39.31 -43.83
C MET A 1 51.99 38.07 -44.04
N ASN A 2 53.00 37.85 -43.19
CA ASN A 2 54.02 36.84 -43.36
C ASN A 2 53.39 35.42 -43.40
N LYS A 3 53.82 34.54 -44.36
CA LYS A 3 53.32 33.15 -44.53
C LYS A 3 53.33 32.34 -43.21
N GLN A 4 54.30 32.65 -42.35
CA GLN A 4 54.43 32.02 -41.02
C GLN A 4 53.34 32.44 -40.05
N ILE A 5 52.89 33.73 -40.08
CA ILE A 5 51.79 34.22 -39.25
C ILE A 5 50.46 33.57 -39.66
N ARG A 6 50.23 33.39 -40.98
CA ARG A 6 49.01 32.70 -41.47
C ARG A 6 48.99 31.22 -41.06
N LYS A 7 50.15 30.52 -41.07
CA LYS A 7 50.24 29.12 -40.57
C LYS A 7 49.97 29.03 -39.07
N LEU A 8 50.52 29.96 -38.27
CA LEU A 8 50.28 30.02 -36.84
C LEU A 8 48.80 30.30 -36.53
N ALA A 9 48.22 31.29 -37.21
CA ALA A 9 46.82 31.61 -37.08
C ALA A 9 45.88 30.45 -37.44
N ALA A 10 46.20 29.71 -38.54
CA ALA A 10 45.45 28.53 -38.93
C ALA A 10 45.59 27.39 -37.88
N GLY A 11 46.77 27.19 -37.34
CA GLY A 11 47.03 26.21 -36.27
C GLY A 11 46.25 26.52 -34.99
N LEU A 12 46.24 27.78 -34.57
CA LEU A 12 45.45 28.25 -33.43
C LEU A 12 43.93 28.09 -33.66
N LEU A 13 43.45 28.37 -34.87
CA LEU A 13 42.02 28.19 -35.21
C LEU A 13 41.62 26.73 -35.16
N VAL A 14 42.45 25.81 -35.67
CA VAL A 14 42.20 24.34 -35.55
C VAL A 14 42.14 23.90 -34.11
N LEU A 15 43.08 24.35 -33.26
CA LEU A 15 43.07 24.05 -31.83
C LEU A 15 41.82 24.59 -31.15
N TYR A 16 41.41 25.80 -31.47
CA TYR A 16 40.18 26.37 -30.94
C TYR A 16 38.92 25.58 -31.30
N ILE A 17 38.82 25.20 -32.60
CA ILE A 17 37.72 24.35 -33.10
C ILE A 17 37.73 22.98 -32.41
N ALA A 18 38.90 22.37 -32.25
CA ALA A 18 39.03 21.10 -31.56
C ALA A 18 38.62 21.20 -30.08
N LEU A 19 39.06 22.24 -29.37
CA LEU A 19 38.65 22.53 -28.00
C LEU A 19 37.13 22.80 -27.88
N PHE A 20 36.57 23.57 -28.80
CA PHE A 20 35.12 23.86 -28.85
C PHE A 20 34.30 22.55 -29.08
N ALA A 21 34.75 21.72 -30.02
CA ALA A 21 34.13 20.42 -30.28
C ALA A 21 34.21 19.48 -29.07
N ALA A 22 35.36 19.41 -28.43
CA ALA A 22 35.55 18.60 -27.21
C ALA A 22 34.67 19.08 -26.07
N LEU A 23 34.57 20.39 -25.84
CA LEU A 23 33.68 20.98 -24.83
C LEU A 23 32.21 20.68 -25.12
N ASN A 24 31.79 20.77 -26.38
CA ASN A 24 30.40 20.44 -26.76
C ASN A 24 30.10 18.93 -26.55
N VAL A 25 31.04 18.05 -26.89
CA VAL A 25 30.88 16.60 -26.61
C VAL A 25 30.74 16.35 -25.11
N ILE A 26 31.57 16.98 -24.27
CA ILE A 26 31.48 16.84 -22.82
C ILE A 26 30.17 17.42 -22.28
N GLN A 27 29.78 18.64 -22.74
CA GLN A 27 28.61 19.33 -22.20
C GLN A 27 27.26 18.73 -22.69
N VAL A 28 27.23 18.13 -23.86
CA VAL A 28 25.98 17.60 -24.44
C VAL A 28 25.90 16.09 -24.30
N SER A 29 26.95 15.34 -24.76
CA SER A 29 26.88 13.88 -24.84
C SER A 29 27.24 13.18 -23.54
N LYS A 30 28.08 13.81 -22.67
CA LYS A 30 28.48 13.24 -21.37
C LYS A 30 27.87 13.92 -20.18
N LYS A 31 26.93 14.83 -20.39
CA LYS A 31 26.28 15.61 -19.32
C LYS A 31 25.63 14.71 -18.28
N ASP A 32 24.85 13.73 -18.73
CA ASP A 32 24.10 12.86 -17.84
C ASP A 32 25.02 11.89 -17.08
N ASP A 33 26.04 11.35 -17.75
CA ASP A 33 27.05 10.49 -17.13
C ASP A 33 27.87 11.23 -16.06
N LEU A 34 28.26 12.49 -16.36
CA LEU A 34 29.02 13.32 -15.45
C LEU A 34 28.19 13.81 -14.26
N ASN A 35 26.91 14.08 -14.50
CA ASN A 35 25.97 14.45 -13.41
C ASN A 35 25.62 13.26 -12.53
N ALA A 36 25.57 12.04 -13.09
CA ALA A 36 25.34 10.80 -12.36
C ALA A 36 26.58 10.25 -11.65
N ALA A 37 27.77 10.84 -11.88
CA ALA A 37 29.01 10.38 -11.25
C ALA A 37 28.94 10.50 -9.71
N PRO A 38 29.26 9.45 -8.92
CA PRO A 38 29.10 9.43 -7.46
C PRO A 38 29.86 10.55 -6.71
N GLN A 39 30.88 11.11 -7.34
CA GLN A 39 31.72 12.18 -6.76
C GLN A 39 31.24 13.59 -7.17
N ASN A 40 30.24 13.71 -8.04
CA ASN A 40 29.73 14.99 -8.50
C ASN A 40 28.55 15.46 -7.63
N ASN A 41 28.83 16.05 -6.52
CA ASN A 41 27.82 16.61 -5.59
C ASN A 41 27.36 18.05 -5.93
N ARG A 42 27.89 18.66 -7.02
CA ARG A 42 27.56 20.06 -7.39
C ARG A 42 26.06 20.24 -7.69
N GLN A 43 25.45 19.28 -8.38
CA GLN A 43 24.01 19.31 -8.65
C GLN A 43 23.23 19.23 -7.34
N THR A 44 23.60 18.27 -6.48
CA THR A 44 22.99 18.07 -5.17
C THR A 44 23.07 19.31 -4.30
N ILE A 45 24.26 19.95 -4.18
CA ILE A 45 24.46 21.22 -3.43
C ILE A 45 23.58 22.31 -4.02
N ARG A 46 23.51 22.44 -5.34
CA ARG A 46 22.67 23.46 -5.99
C ARG A 46 21.19 23.23 -5.71
N ASP A 47 20.73 21.99 -5.77
CA ASP A 47 19.32 21.64 -5.55
C ASP A 47 18.92 21.83 -4.08
N PHE A 48 19.82 21.51 -3.13
CA PHE A 48 19.62 21.82 -1.71
C PHE A 48 19.64 23.31 -1.37
N ASN A 49 20.20 24.15 -2.24
CA ASN A 49 20.19 25.61 -2.11
C ASN A 49 19.03 26.29 -2.86
N ARG A 50 18.05 25.50 -3.37
CA ARG A 50 16.78 25.97 -3.93
C ARG A 50 15.63 25.61 -3.00
N PRO A 51 14.57 26.44 -2.91
CA PRO A 51 13.37 26.03 -2.20
C PRO A 51 12.77 24.79 -2.90
N ARG A 52 12.11 23.94 -2.12
CA ARG A 52 11.37 22.78 -2.60
C ARG A 52 9.91 22.93 -2.20
N GLY A 53 8.99 22.78 -3.11
CA GLY A 53 7.57 23.01 -2.92
C GLY A 53 6.93 22.13 -1.85
N PRO A 54 5.77 22.51 -1.32
CA PRO A 54 5.10 21.77 -0.26
C PRO A 54 4.37 20.55 -0.79
N ILE A 55 4.22 19.55 0.09
CA ILE A 55 3.26 18.47 -0.04
C ILE A 55 2.13 18.75 0.96
N VAL A 56 0.87 18.70 0.47
CA VAL A 56 -0.30 19.15 1.22
C VAL A 56 -1.39 18.09 1.15
N THR A 57 -2.06 17.79 2.27
CA THR A 57 -3.18 16.84 2.32
C THR A 57 -4.45 17.41 1.65
N ALA A 58 -5.45 16.55 1.41
CA ALA A 58 -6.74 16.96 0.85
C ALA A 58 -7.48 17.99 1.72
N ASP A 59 -7.28 17.95 3.04
CA ASP A 59 -7.82 18.90 4.02
C ASP A 59 -6.89 20.11 4.30
N GLY A 60 -5.88 20.32 3.44
CA GLY A 60 -5.07 21.55 3.42
C GLY A 60 -3.92 21.59 4.41
N VAL A 61 -3.56 20.50 5.06
CA VAL A 61 -2.44 20.44 6.01
C VAL A 61 -1.12 20.19 5.28
N VAL A 62 -0.11 21.02 5.58
CA VAL A 62 1.24 20.84 5.03
C VAL A 62 1.94 19.68 5.74
N VAL A 63 2.35 18.66 4.99
CA VAL A 63 3.04 17.47 5.49
C VAL A 63 4.54 17.44 5.15
N ALA A 64 4.96 18.24 4.17
CA ALA A 64 6.38 18.49 3.89
C ALA A 64 6.53 19.92 3.34
N ARG A 65 7.57 20.65 3.78
CA ARG A 65 7.89 21.99 3.31
C ARG A 65 9.39 22.28 3.40
N SER A 66 9.86 23.29 2.66
CA SER A 66 11.21 23.83 2.82
C SER A 66 11.14 25.14 3.63
N VAL A 67 11.98 25.26 4.65
CA VAL A 67 12.14 26.49 5.45
C VAL A 67 13.54 27.05 5.28
N PRO A 68 13.71 28.38 5.25
CA PRO A 68 15.03 29.00 5.21
C PRO A 68 15.84 28.62 6.44
N VAL A 69 17.13 28.30 6.25
CA VAL A 69 18.08 28.09 7.33
C VAL A 69 18.55 29.49 7.85
N THR A 70 18.49 29.68 9.15
CA THR A 70 18.86 30.94 9.79
C THR A 70 20.31 30.98 10.26
N ASP A 71 21.00 29.83 10.30
CA ASP A 71 22.42 29.73 10.67
C ASP A 71 23.30 30.31 9.55
N PRO A 72 24.03 31.41 9.78
CA PRO A 72 24.88 32.03 8.77
C PRO A 72 26.09 31.18 8.37
N ASP A 73 26.49 30.20 9.20
CA ASP A 73 27.62 29.31 8.97
C ASP A 73 27.19 28.02 8.23
N SER A 74 25.90 27.85 7.97
CA SER A 74 25.39 26.69 7.24
C SER A 74 25.73 26.76 5.76
N ASN A 75 26.16 25.62 5.19
CA ASN A 75 26.34 25.44 3.76
C ASN A 75 25.02 25.34 2.98
N PHE A 76 23.90 25.22 3.68
CA PHE A 76 22.57 25.02 3.11
C PHE A 76 21.67 26.24 3.39
N LYS A 77 20.89 26.62 2.36
CA LYS A 77 19.94 27.75 2.46
C LYS A 77 18.57 27.33 2.96
N TYR A 78 18.20 26.06 2.78
CA TYR A 78 16.89 25.54 3.12
C TYR A 78 17.00 24.21 3.86
N GLN A 79 16.12 24.01 4.84
CA GLN A 79 15.89 22.76 5.55
C GLN A 79 14.56 22.18 5.09
N ARG A 80 14.51 20.88 4.77
CA ARG A 80 13.26 20.15 4.53
C ARG A 80 12.66 19.76 5.86
N GLU A 81 11.41 20.17 6.12
CA GLU A 81 10.67 19.88 7.34
C GLU A 81 9.43 19.02 7.03
N TYR A 82 9.13 18.12 7.96
CA TYR A 82 7.93 17.27 7.98
C TYR A 82 7.13 17.60 9.25
N PRO A 83 6.20 18.60 9.18
CA PRO A 83 5.50 19.11 10.37
C PRO A 83 4.63 18.07 11.09
N THR A 84 4.22 17.01 10.39
CA THR A 84 3.42 15.89 10.93
C THR A 84 4.28 14.77 11.51
N ILE A 85 5.59 14.99 11.63
CA ILE A 85 6.59 14.09 12.22
C ILE A 85 6.61 12.74 11.49
N ASP A 86 6.01 11.71 12.07
CA ASP A 86 6.02 10.34 11.57
C ASP A 86 4.73 9.93 10.82
N LEU A 87 3.66 10.74 10.95
CA LEU A 87 2.32 10.35 10.49
C LEU A 87 2.21 10.06 8.99
N PHE A 88 3.01 10.73 8.16
CA PHE A 88 3.03 10.58 6.70
C PHE A 88 4.36 10.05 6.17
N SER A 89 5.31 9.67 7.03
CA SER A 89 6.67 9.32 6.63
C SER A 89 6.74 8.22 5.57
N ASN A 90 5.87 7.21 5.65
CA ASN A 90 5.79 6.11 4.67
C ASN A 90 5.13 6.51 3.34
N ILE A 91 4.57 7.72 3.23
CA ILE A 91 3.95 8.30 2.03
C ILE A 91 4.86 9.38 1.43
N THR A 92 5.25 10.37 2.24
CA THR A 92 6.15 11.44 1.79
C THR A 92 7.56 10.93 1.50
N GLY A 93 8.02 9.98 2.31
CA GLY A 93 9.43 9.63 2.38
C GLY A 93 10.22 10.75 3.06
N TYR A 94 11.49 10.84 2.69
CA TYR A 94 12.41 11.88 3.14
C TYR A 94 13.20 12.44 1.95
N TYR A 95 13.75 13.66 2.14
CA TYR A 95 14.67 14.33 1.23
C TYR A 95 15.90 14.77 2.00
N THR A 96 17.06 14.22 1.69
CA THR A 96 18.31 14.48 2.42
C THR A 96 19.48 14.62 1.46
N TYR A 97 20.46 15.41 1.85
CA TYR A 97 21.66 15.69 1.07
C TYR A 97 22.48 14.42 0.79
N SER A 98 22.67 13.58 1.81
CA SER A 98 23.60 12.45 1.72
C SER A 98 22.97 11.17 1.15
N PHE A 99 21.65 10.98 1.34
CA PHE A 99 20.97 9.72 1.03
C PHE A 99 19.89 9.87 -0.05
N GLY A 100 19.72 11.09 -0.61
CA GLY A 100 18.79 11.38 -1.68
C GLY A 100 17.35 11.51 -1.19
N SER A 101 16.40 10.94 -1.96
CA SER A 101 14.97 11.03 -1.68
C SER A 101 14.26 9.70 -1.87
N THR A 102 13.16 9.52 -1.14
CA THR A 102 12.31 8.32 -1.20
C THR A 102 10.84 8.70 -1.42
N GLN A 103 10.00 7.72 -1.69
CA GLN A 103 8.54 7.86 -1.82
C GLN A 103 8.11 9.06 -2.70
N LEU A 104 7.16 9.90 -2.26
CA LEU A 104 6.70 11.07 -3.02
C LEU A 104 7.79 12.13 -3.20
N GLU A 105 8.69 12.30 -2.25
CA GLU A 105 9.84 13.19 -2.41
C GLU A 105 10.69 12.79 -3.64
N LYS A 106 10.74 11.50 -3.97
CA LYS A 106 11.43 11.00 -5.17
C LYS A 106 10.56 11.07 -6.42
N THR A 107 9.33 10.55 -6.37
CA THR A 107 8.49 10.43 -7.57
C THR A 107 7.95 11.77 -8.05
N GLN A 108 7.79 12.76 -7.14
CA GLN A 108 7.32 14.11 -7.45
C GLN A 108 8.44 15.15 -7.49
N ASN A 109 9.70 14.69 -7.56
CA ASN A 109 10.86 15.56 -7.52
C ASN A 109 10.80 16.72 -8.51
N ASP A 110 10.46 16.45 -9.77
CA ASP A 110 10.45 17.46 -10.83
C ASP A 110 9.41 18.56 -10.59
N VAL A 111 8.24 18.21 -10.06
CA VAL A 111 7.20 19.17 -9.67
C VAL A 111 7.69 20.01 -8.50
N LEU A 112 8.17 19.35 -7.44
CA LEU A 112 8.59 20.00 -6.21
C LEU A 112 9.79 20.95 -6.41
N MET A 113 10.69 20.65 -7.35
CA MET A 113 11.86 21.46 -7.70
C MET A 113 11.59 22.52 -8.79
N GLY A 114 10.40 22.48 -9.42
CA GLY A 114 10.10 23.38 -10.54
C GLY A 114 10.79 23.00 -11.84
N ASP A 115 11.09 21.71 -12.01
CA ASP A 115 11.88 21.21 -13.14
C ASP A 115 11.05 20.53 -14.23
N THR A 116 9.71 20.53 -14.14
CA THR A 116 8.85 20.06 -15.24
C THR A 116 9.02 20.95 -16.49
N THR A 117 8.76 20.39 -17.66
CA THR A 117 8.88 21.13 -18.94
C THR A 117 8.07 22.42 -18.91
N GLN A 118 6.85 22.38 -18.37
CA GLN A 118 5.97 23.54 -18.27
C GLN A 118 6.53 24.61 -17.32
N GLN A 119 7.00 24.21 -16.13
CA GLN A 119 7.60 25.11 -15.16
C GLN A 119 8.89 25.76 -15.70
N LYS A 120 9.70 25.02 -16.47
CA LYS A 120 10.90 25.54 -17.15
C LYS A 120 10.56 26.58 -18.21
N VAL A 121 9.51 26.38 -18.99
CA VAL A 121 9.04 27.36 -19.98
C VAL A 121 8.57 28.64 -19.28
N ASP A 122 7.78 28.50 -18.19
CA ASP A 122 7.27 29.62 -17.44
C ASP A 122 8.42 30.46 -16.79
N SER A 123 9.51 29.79 -16.36
CA SER A 123 10.68 30.46 -15.78
C SER A 123 11.39 31.40 -16.75
N VAL A 124 11.36 31.09 -18.02
CA VAL A 124 11.95 31.95 -19.07
C VAL A 124 11.16 33.24 -19.25
N PHE A 125 9.86 33.24 -18.93
CA PHE A 125 8.96 34.36 -19.18
C PHE A 125 8.58 35.21 -17.96
N GLY A 126 8.95 34.81 -16.73
CA GLY A 126 8.62 35.77 -15.66
C GLY A 126 8.65 35.35 -14.21
N GLY A 127 9.30 34.31 -13.77
CA GLY A 127 9.25 33.99 -12.34
C GLY A 127 10.55 33.48 -11.71
N ALA A 128 10.91 34.04 -10.56
CA ALA A 128 12.09 33.62 -9.79
C ALA A 128 11.85 32.31 -8.97
N ASP A 129 10.61 31.97 -8.65
CA ASP A 129 10.23 30.77 -7.91
C ASP A 129 9.22 29.93 -8.71
N ASN A 130 9.70 28.81 -9.23
CA ASN A 130 8.92 27.88 -10.06
C ASN A 130 8.56 26.59 -9.34
N THR A 131 8.79 26.50 -8.03
CA THR A 131 8.41 25.30 -7.28
C THR A 131 6.94 25.01 -7.47
N GLY A 132 6.60 23.71 -7.54
CA GLY A 132 5.21 23.27 -7.55
C GLY A 132 4.85 22.63 -6.22
N SER A 133 3.58 22.42 -5.98
CA SER A 133 3.07 21.68 -4.84
C SER A 133 2.40 20.39 -5.25
N VAL A 134 2.38 19.42 -4.35
CA VAL A 134 1.69 18.14 -4.51
C VAL A 134 0.51 18.12 -3.55
N GLN A 135 -0.70 18.01 -4.07
CA GLN A 135 -1.91 17.82 -3.30
C GLN A 135 -2.23 16.33 -3.22
N LEU A 136 -2.35 15.83 -2.00
CA LEU A 136 -2.67 14.42 -1.73
C LEU A 136 -4.18 14.19 -1.73
N THR A 137 -4.58 12.93 -1.92
CA THR A 137 -5.93 12.44 -1.62
C THR A 137 -6.11 12.14 -0.13
N LEU A 138 -4.99 11.87 0.57
CA LEU A 138 -5.00 11.60 1.99
C LEU A 138 -5.46 12.82 2.79
N ARG A 139 -6.22 12.55 3.85
CA ARG A 139 -6.69 13.55 4.81
C ARG A 139 -5.95 13.35 6.14
N LYS A 140 -5.46 14.46 6.70
CA LYS A 140 -4.72 14.43 7.98
C LYS A 140 -5.60 13.93 9.12
N ASP A 141 -6.86 14.34 9.17
CA ASP A 141 -7.82 13.94 10.19
C ASP A 141 -8.11 12.42 10.16
N VAL A 142 -8.33 11.83 8.98
CA VAL A 142 -8.57 10.38 8.81
C VAL A 142 -7.29 9.58 9.11
N GLN A 143 -6.14 10.07 8.64
CA GLN A 143 -4.82 9.47 8.88
C GLN A 143 -4.52 9.41 10.39
N GLU A 144 -4.80 10.48 11.13
CA GLU A 144 -4.63 10.54 12.59
C GLU A 144 -5.52 9.56 13.33
N VAL A 145 -6.79 9.43 12.93
CA VAL A 145 -7.69 8.48 13.57
C VAL A 145 -7.24 7.06 13.31
N ALA A 146 -6.84 6.73 12.07
CA ALA A 146 -6.32 5.41 11.73
C ALA A 146 -5.04 5.08 12.52
N ALA A 147 -4.11 6.05 12.64
CA ALA A 147 -2.89 5.90 13.41
C ALA A 147 -3.20 5.70 14.90
N ARG A 148 -4.03 6.56 15.47
CA ARG A 148 -4.40 6.52 16.89
C ARG A 148 -5.10 5.22 17.27
N ALA A 149 -5.99 4.72 16.42
CA ALA A 149 -6.68 3.45 16.67
C ALA A 149 -5.70 2.27 16.82
N VAL A 150 -4.60 2.26 16.06
CA VAL A 150 -3.55 1.24 16.19
C VAL A 150 -2.62 1.54 17.39
N ASP A 151 -2.30 2.81 17.63
CA ASP A 151 -1.45 3.21 18.77
C ASP A 151 -2.13 2.87 20.11
N ASP A 152 -3.45 3.12 20.25
CA ASP A 152 -4.25 2.74 21.42
C ASP A 152 -4.31 1.22 21.59
N PHE A 153 -4.50 0.48 20.51
CA PHE A 153 -4.43 -0.97 20.51
C PHE A 153 -3.05 -1.45 20.99
N ASN A 154 -1.98 -0.90 20.44
CA ASN A 154 -0.61 -1.23 20.80
C ASN A 154 -0.32 -0.93 22.28
N ALA A 155 -0.73 0.25 22.76
CA ALA A 155 -0.59 0.62 24.17
C ALA A 155 -1.32 -0.37 25.09
N ALA A 156 -2.52 -0.82 24.71
CA ALA A 156 -3.26 -1.83 25.46
C ALA A 156 -2.55 -3.20 25.48
N GLN A 157 -1.93 -3.62 24.35
CA GLN A 157 -1.16 -4.87 24.31
C GLN A 157 0.08 -4.79 25.21
N LEU A 158 0.82 -3.68 25.16
CA LEU A 158 2.00 -3.47 26.03
C LEU A 158 1.60 -3.45 27.53
N ALA A 159 0.48 -2.80 27.86
CA ALA A 159 -0.04 -2.79 29.24
C ALA A 159 -0.46 -4.20 29.72
N ASN A 160 -0.86 -5.08 28.80
CA ASN A 160 -1.19 -6.48 29.07
C ASN A 160 0.03 -7.41 29.00
N GLY A 161 1.25 -6.86 28.91
CA GLY A 161 2.51 -7.59 29.01
C GLY A 161 3.12 -8.01 27.68
N ALA A 162 2.67 -7.45 26.53
CA ALA A 162 3.37 -7.62 25.27
C ALA A 162 4.79 -7.02 25.37
N THR A 163 5.78 -7.73 24.84
CA THR A 163 7.20 -7.34 24.91
C THR A 163 7.64 -6.45 23.73
N GLU A 164 6.86 -6.41 22.67
CA GLU A 164 7.15 -5.66 21.45
C GLU A 164 5.91 -4.91 20.95
N ALA A 165 6.15 -3.80 20.28
CA ALA A 165 5.11 -3.06 19.59
C ALA A 165 4.56 -3.86 18.41
N VAL A 166 3.25 -3.78 18.20
CA VAL A 166 2.61 -4.45 17.06
C VAL A 166 3.06 -3.84 15.73
N GLN A 167 3.23 -4.70 14.73
CA GLN A 167 3.34 -4.29 13.35
C GLN A 167 1.94 -4.38 12.72
N ALA A 168 1.53 -3.33 12.03
CA ALA A 168 0.18 -3.23 11.51
C ALA A 168 0.13 -2.38 10.24
N SER A 169 -0.95 -2.55 9.48
CA SER A 169 -1.31 -1.62 8.41
C SER A 169 -2.82 -1.34 8.45
N VAL A 170 -3.17 -0.08 8.18
CA VAL A 170 -4.55 0.37 7.97
C VAL A 170 -4.60 1.14 6.66
N VAL A 171 -5.50 0.76 5.77
CA VAL A 171 -5.73 1.47 4.50
C VAL A 171 -7.20 1.83 4.39
N VAL A 172 -7.49 3.09 4.06
CA VAL A 172 -8.84 3.65 3.84
C VAL A 172 -8.92 4.21 2.43
N MET A 173 -9.94 3.78 1.67
CA MET A 173 -10.08 4.12 0.24
C MET A 173 -11.52 4.54 -0.07
N ASP A 174 -11.73 5.59 -0.88
CA ASP A 174 -13.01 5.85 -1.52
C ASP A 174 -13.26 4.80 -2.60
N THR A 175 -14.38 4.09 -2.50
CA THR A 175 -14.71 2.95 -3.34
C THR A 175 -14.98 3.30 -4.81
N ARG A 176 -15.35 4.56 -5.07
CA ARG A 176 -15.80 5.03 -6.39
C ARG A 176 -14.69 5.69 -7.19
N THR A 177 -13.72 6.32 -6.51
CA THR A 177 -12.68 7.10 -7.14
C THR A 177 -11.30 6.44 -7.12
N GLY A 178 -11.05 5.55 -6.16
CA GLY A 178 -9.72 4.97 -5.93
C GLY A 178 -8.81 5.86 -5.07
N GLU A 179 -9.30 7.00 -4.60
CA GLU A 179 -8.57 7.89 -3.71
C GLU A 179 -8.28 7.22 -2.37
N ILE A 180 -7.01 7.26 -1.96
CA ILE A 180 -6.58 6.79 -0.65
C ILE A 180 -6.73 7.93 0.36
N LEU A 181 -7.64 7.77 1.33
CA LEU A 181 -7.90 8.79 2.36
C LEU A 181 -6.96 8.67 3.55
N ALA A 182 -6.54 7.45 3.88
CA ALA A 182 -5.52 7.17 4.87
C ALA A 182 -4.76 5.88 4.52
N MET A 183 -3.46 5.85 4.83
CA MET A 183 -2.63 4.66 4.66
C MET A 183 -1.53 4.66 5.72
N ILE A 184 -1.70 3.82 6.72
CA ILE A 184 -0.79 3.65 7.86
C ILE A 184 0.04 2.39 7.67
N SER A 185 1.32 2.51 7.92
CA SER A 185 2.29 1.42 8.06
C SER A 185 2.99 1.55 9.41
N LEU A 186 2.95 0.53 10.25
CA LEU A 186 3.66 0.50 11.52
C LEU A 186 4.78 -0.56 11.50
N PRO A 187 5.93 -0.22 12.11
CA PRO A 187 6.27 1.03 12.81
C PRO A 187 6.49 2.20 11.85
N ARG A 188 6.29 3.43 12.34
CA ARG A 188 6.57 4.68 11.64
C ARG A 188 7.95 5.21 12.00
N PHE A 189 8.45 6.21 11.29
CA PHE A 189 9.72 6.88 11.57
C PHE A 189 9.60 8.40 11.40
N ASP A 190 10.41 9.17 12.13
CA ASP A 190 10.46 10.63 11.97
C ASP A 190 11.41 10.99 10.82
N ALA A 191 10.83 11.46 9.71
CA ALA A 191 11.58 11.86 8.53
C ALA A 191 12.48 13.09 8.77
N ASN A 192 12.18 13.94 9.78
CA ASN A 192 13.03 15.08 10.13
C ASN A 192 14.42 14.65 10.59
N GLN A 193 14.53 13.54 11.32
CA GLN A 193 15.81 13.04 11.81
C GLN A 193 16.74 12.58 10.66
N ILE A 194 16.17 12.16 9.53
CA ILE A 194 16.95 11.77 8.34
C ILE A 194 17.24 12.99 7.46
N ALA A 195 16.33 13.98 7.45
CA ALA A 195 16.48 15.19 6.66
C ALA A 195 17.41 16.23 7.32
N ASP A 196 17.91 15.96 8.52
CA ASP A 196 18.84 16.82 9.24
C ASP A 196 20.12 17.07 8.44
N HIS A 197 20.67 18.29 8.52
CA HIS A 197 21.92 18.66 7.88
C HIS A 197 23.17 18.08 8.58
N ASP A 198 23.04 17.61 9.82
CA ASP A 198 24.07 16.78 10.46
C ASP A 198 24.06 15.38 9.81
N THR A 199 24.90 15.24 8.78
CA THR A 199 25.02 14.00 8.00
C THR A 199 25.33 12.79 8.88
N LYS A 200 26.12 12.96 9.94
CA LYS A 200 26.48 11.85 10.83
C LYS A 200 25.32 11.42 11.71
N ALA A 201 24.55 12.38 12.21
CA ALA A 201 23.32 12.10 12.95
C ALA A 201 22.31 11.38 12.06
N ALA A 202 22.07 11.88 10.84
CA ALA A 202 21.17 11.26 9.86
C ALA A 202 21.60 9.84 9.48
N GLU A 203 22.91 9.57 9.27
CA GLU A 203 23.46 8.25 9.01
C GLU A 203 23.17 7.29 10.16
N ASN A 204 23.45 7.68 11.40
CA ASN A 204 23.19 6.85 12.58
C ASN A 204 21.69 6.48 12.70
N VAL A 205 20.79 7.44 12.41
CA VAL A 205 19.33 7.18 12.40
C VAL A 205 18.97 6.17 11.31
N LEU A 206 19.49 6.34 10.10
CA LEU A 206 19.21 5.39 9.00
C LEU A 206 19.75 3.99 9.29
N ASP A 207 20.93 3.87 9.85
CA ASP A 207 21.53 2.59 10.25
C ASP A 207 20.67 1.91 11.33
N TYR A 208 20.19 2.67 12.32
CA TYR A 208 19.25 2.17 13.33
C TYR A 208 17.95 1.67 12.70
N LEU A 209 17.32 2.49 11.84
CA LEU A 209 16.05 2.14 11.20
C LEU A 209 16.18 0.94 10.25
N ASN A 210 17.31 0.81 9.55
CA ASN A 210 17.62 -0.34 8.70
C ASN A 210 17.83 -1.63 9.50
N SER A 211 18.41 -1.52 10.68
CA SER A 211 18.67 -2.67 11.57
C SER A 211 17.44 -3.06 12.41
N PHE A 212 16.42 -2.18 12.50
CA PHE A 212 15.24 -2.41 13.32
C PHE A 212 14.37 -3.56 12.75
N PRO A 213 14.08 -4.62 13.54
CA PRO A 213 13.35 -5.80 13.05
C PRO A 213 11.98 -5.49 12.44
N GLY A 214 11.31 -4.44 12.92
CA GLY A 214 10.02 -3.97 12.42
C GLY A 214 10.06 -3.27 11.06
N LYS A 215 11.27 -3.01 10.50
CA LYS A 215 11.47 -2.39 9.18
C LYS A 215 10.69 -1.09 8.97
N PRO A 216 10.86 -0.05 9.78
CA PRO A 216 10.06 1.18 9.71
C PRO A 216 10.17 1.92 8.38
N LEU A 217 11.28 1.74 7.62
CA LEU A 217 11.45 2.34 6.29
C LEU A 217 10.64 1.63 5.19
N LEU A 218 10.08 0.45 5.48
CA LEU A 218 9.24 -0.30 4.56
C LEU A 218 7.77 0.09 4.76
N ALA A 219 7.15 0.66 3.73
CA ALA A 219 5.72 0.98 3.74
C ALA A 219 4.89 -0.30 3.59
N ASN A 220 4.71 -1.04 4.68
CA ASN A 220 4.10 -2.37 4.68
C ASN A 220 2.66 -2.40 4.16
N ALA A 221 1.99 -1.25 4.09
CA ALA A 221 0.65 -1.13 3.49
C ALA A 221 0.62 -1.49 2.00
N TYR A 222 1.73 -1.29 1.26
CA TYR A 222 1.78 -1.55 -0.18
C TYR A 222 3.13 -2.15 -0.69
N GLN A 223 4.14 -2.27 0.18
CA GLN A 223 5.45 -2.81 -0.15
C GLN A 223 5.73 -4.17 0.50
N GLU A 224 4.80 -4.71 1.26
CA GLU A 224 4.89 -6.04 1.87
C GLU A 224 3.57 -6.79 1.69
N ASN A 225 3.64 -8.12 1.64
CA ASN A 225 2.48 -8.98 1.54
C ASN A 225 2.45 -10.00 2.68
N TYR A 226 1.25 -10.45 3.02
CA TYR A 226 1.00 -11.30 4.17
C TYR A 226 -0.07 -12.34 3.85
N MET A 227 -0.01 -13.50 4.48
CA MET A 227 -1.05 -14.51 4.37
C MET A 227 -2.41 -13.93 4.82
N PRO A 228 -3.45 -13.95 3.95
CA PRO A 228 -4.71 -13.27 4.22
C PRO A 228 -5.65 -14.07 5.12
N GLY A 229 -5.48 -15.38 5.19
CA GLY A 229 -6.43 -16.28 5.83
C GLY A 229 -7.84 -16.10 5.27
N SER A 230 -8.83 -16.33 6.09
CA SER A 230 -10.24 -16.30 5.69
C SER A 230 -10.74 -14.98 5.06
N ALA A 231 -9.96 -13.90 5.10
CA ALA A 231 -10.33 -12.69 4.34
C ALA A 231 -10.32 -12.94 2.82
N PHE A 232 -9.51 -13.89 2.34
CA PHE A 232 -9.46 -14.30 0.93
C PHE A 232 -10.73 -14.98 0.43
N LYS A 233 -11.57 -15.52 1.32
CA LYS A 233 -12.82 -16.21 0.97
C LYS A 233 -13.80 -15.37 0.15
N VAL A 234 -13.70 -14.03 0.22
CA VAL A 234 -14.48 -13.14 -0.65
C VAL A 234 -14.07 -13.31 -2.12
N VAL A 235 -12.77 -13.47 -2.39
CA VAL A 235 -12.23 -13.70 -3.73
C VAL A 235 -12.68 -15.07 -4.25
N THR A 236 -12.48 -16.14 -3.45
CA THR A 236 -12.90 -17.49 -3.82
C THR A 236 -14.41 -17.58 -4.09
N THR A 237 -15.23 -16.93 -3.24
CA THR A 237 -16.69 -16.87 -3.45
C THR A 237 -17.03 -16.15 -4.75
N GLY A 238 -16.40 -14.99 -5.00
CA GLY A 238 -16.61 -14.25 -6.25
C GLY A 238 -16.29 -15.09 -7.48
N ILE A 239 -15.12 -15.74 -7.49
CA ILE A 239 -14.71 -16.63 -8.59
C ILE A 239 -15.70 -17.80 -8.76
N ALA A 240 -16.11 -18.43 -7.64
CA ALA A 240 -17.02 -19.57 -7.67
C ALA A 240 -18.42 -19.20 -8.18
N MET A 241 -18.94 -18.01 -7.83
CA MET A 241 -20.21 -17.51 -8.32
C MET A 241 -20.16 -17.17 -9.81
N GLU A 242 -19.12 -16.47 -10.26
CA GLU A 242 -18.95 -16.13 -11.69
C GLU A 242 -18.81 -17.39 -12.59
N ASN A 243 -18.32 -18.49 -12.02
CA ASN A 243 -18.18 -19.77 -12.73
C ASN A 243 -19.34 -20.75 -12.47
N GLY A 244 -20.39 -20.35 -11.77
CA GLY A 244 -21.55 -21.18 -11.48
C GLY A 244 -21.28 -22.38 -10.55
N VAL A 245 -20.17 -22.36 -9.83
CA VAL A 245 -19.79 -23.41 -8.87
C VAL A 245 -20.57 -23.24 -7.56
N THR A 246 -20.95 -22.04 -7.19
CA THR A 246 -21.78 -21.79 -6.00
C THR A 246 -22.82 -20.70 -6.22
N ASN A 247 -23.85 -20.69 -5.37
CA ASN A 247 -24.89 -19.66 -5.28
C ASN A 247 -25.43 -19.62 -3.84
N MET A 248 -26.39 -18.74 -3.55
CA MET A 248 -26.97 -18.60 -2.20
C MET A 248 -27.78 -19.81 -1.73
N GLU A 249 -28.25 -20.65 -2.66
CA GLU A 249 -29.06 -21.85 -2.36
C GLU A 249 -28.19 -23.06 -2.03
N ARG A 250 -26.91 -23.02 -2.36
CA ARG A 250 -25.99 -24.13 -2.11
C ARG A 250 -25.78 -24.35 -0.62
N GLY A 251 -25.85 -25.63 -0.20
CA GLY A 251 -25.52 -26.11 1.14
C GLY A 251 -24.31 -27.02 1.17
N TRP A 252 -23.69 -27.13 2.32
CA TRP A 252 -22.58 -28.05 2.62
C TRP A 252 -22.87 -28.90 3.83
N ALA A 253 -22.37 -30.14 3.80
CA ALA A 253 -22.40 -31.03 4.98
C ALA A 253 -21.62 -30.39 6.14
N SER A 254 -22.04 -30.72 7.37
CA SER A 254 -21.30 -30.26 8.55
C SER A 254 -20.19 -31.29 8.82
N GLU A 255 -18.96 -30.89 8.46
CA GLU A 255 -17.77 -31.75 8.55
C GLU A 255 -16.75 -31.15 9.51
N THR A 256 -15.98 -32.00 10.20
CA THR A 256 -14.86 -31.61 11.07
C THR A 256 -13.55 -31.57 10.30
N GLU A 257 -13.42 -32.45 9.29
CA GLU A 257 -12.23 -32.59 8.46
C GLU A 257 -12.58 -33.00 7.04
N PHE A 258 -11.71 -32.69 6.11
CA PHE A 258 -11.79 -33.03 4.70
C PHE A 258 -10.38 -33.35 4.19
N ILE A 259 -10.20 -34.50 3.56
CA ILE A 259 -8.92 -34.91 2.96
C ILE A 259 -8.95 -34.56 1.46
N PRO A 260 -8.15 -33.58 1.01
CA PRO A 260 -8.03 -33.28 -0.42
C PRO A 260 -7.41 -34.43 -1.20
N PRO A 261 -7.61 -34.48 -2.52
CA PRO A 261 -6.87 -35.40 -3.39
C PRO A 261 -5.35 -35.20 -3.26
N GLN A 262 -4.55 -36.23 -3.53
CA GLN A 262 -3.07 -36.24 -3.53
C GLN A 262 -2.42 -36.07 -2.15
N THR A 263 -3.15 -36.13 -1.04
CA THR A 263 -2.59 -36.08 0.33
C THR A 263 -3.39 -36.98 1.27
N ASN A 264 -2.78 -37.27 2.42
CA ASN A 264 -3.46 -37.86 3.58
C ASN A 264 -3.68 -36.84 4.72
N ASP A 265 -3.22 -35.60 4.55
CA ASP A 265 -3.32 -34.57 5.57
C ASP A 265 -4.70 -33.91 5.54
N PRO A 266 -5.50 -33.95 6.62
CA PRO A 266 -6.82 -33.38 6.64
C PRO A 266 -6.79 -31.86 6.75
N ILE A 267 -7.67 -31.19 6.00
CA ILE A 267 -8.06 -29.79 6.22
C ILE A 267 -9.12 -29.76 7.33
N GLN A 268 -8.94 -28.93 8.33
CA GLN A 268 -9.86 -28.72 9.42
C GLN A 268 -10.43 -27.30 9.44
N ASN A 269 -11.61 -27.16 10.03
CA ASN A 269 -12.14 -25.84 10.38
C ASN A 269 -11.42 -25.27 11.61
N TYR A 270 -11.50 -23.96 11.81
CA TYR A 270 -10.86 -23.28 12.94
C TYR A 270 -11.28 -23.94 14.28
N GLY A 271 -10.29 -24.31 15.07
CA GLY A 271 -10.49 -24.99 16.36
C GLY A 271 -11.03 -26.43 16.23
N GLY A 272 -10.92 -27.09 15.05
CA GLY A 272 -11.34 -28.49 14.84
C GLY A 272 -12.86 -28.71 14.91
N SER A 273 -13.67 -27.65 14.86
CA SER A 273 -15.13 -27.75 15.02
C SER A 273 -15.83 -28.19 13.74
N ALA A 274 -16.95 -28.88 13.85
CA ALA A 274 -17.83 -29.18 12.71
C ALA A 274 -18.43 -27.88 12.13
N CYS A 275 -18.37 -27.71 10.81
CA CYS A 275 -18.85 -26.54 10.14
C CYS A 275 -19.44 -26.89 8.77
N GLY A 276 -20.64 -26.38 8.49
CA GLY A 276 -21.42 -26.60 7.29
C GLY A 276 -22.71 -25.77 7.37
N GLY A 277 -23.66 -26.03 6.47
CA GLY A 277 -24.93 -25.32 6.36
C GLY A 277 -25.08 -24.61 5.01
N SER A 278 -25.93 -23.60 4.93
CA SER A 278 -26.13 -22.75 3.75
C SER A 278 -24.89 -21.93 3.40
N MET A 279 -24.83 -21.39 2.18
CA MET A 279 -23.76 -20.47 1.76
C MET A 279 -23.57 -19.32 2.77
N ALA A 280 -24.67 -18.74 3.25
CA ALA A 280 -24.64 -17.70 4.25
C ALA A 280 -24.00 -18.16 5.57
N GLU A 281 -24.39 -19.32 6.10
CA GLU A 281 -23.87 -19.84 7.37
C GLU A 281 -22.37 -20.16 7.28
N VAL A 282 -21.91 -20.85 6.20
CA VAL A 282 -20.48 -21.19 6.05
C VAL A 282 -19.62 -19.92 5.88
N PHE A 283 -20.18 -18.89 5.25
CA PHE A 283 -19.49 -17.61 5.09
C PHE A 283 -19.42 -16.82 6.40
N PHE A 284 -20.52 -16.72 7.17
CA PHE A 284 -20.59 -15.97 8.46
C PHE A 284 -19.72 -16.62 9.53
N ARG A 285 -19.75 -17.94 9.61
CA ARG A 285 -18.94 -18.75 10.53
C ARG A 285 -17.50 -18.88 10.07
N SER A 286 -17.25 -18.54 8.80
CA SER A 286 -15.93 -18.62 8.19
C SER A 286 -15.37 -20.06 8.15
N CYS A 287 -16.21 -21.07 7.81
CA CYS A 287 -15.79 -22.46 7.64
C CYS A 287 -14.63 -22.55 6.64
N ASN A 288 -13.71 -23.53 6.77
CA ASN A 288 -12.60 -23.73 5.82
C ASN A 288 -12.97 -24.75 4.75
N ILE A 289 -13.55 -25.87 5.16
CA ILE A 289 -13.83 -27.03 4.30
C ILE A 289 -14.66 -26.67 3.07
N PRO A 290 -15.78 -25.93 3.17
CA PRO A 290 -16.54 -25.51 1.99
C PRO A 290 -15.73 -24.73 0.94
N PHE A 291 -14.79 -23.89 1.39
CA PHE A 291 -13.96 -23.08 0.47
C PHE A 291 -12.84 -23.90 -0.16
N ALA A 292 -12.29 -24.90 0.57
CA ALA A 292 -11.38 -25.88 0.00
C ALA A 292 -12.07 -26.70 -1.11
N GLN A 293 -13.30 -27.15 -0.84
CA GLN A 293 -14.13 -27.88 -1.82
C GLN A 293 -14.46 -27.01 -3.04
N MET A 294 -14.86 -25.74 -2.85
CA MET A 294 -15.10 -24.80 -3.96
C MET A 294 -13.87 -24.59 -4.83
N ALA A 295 -12.68 -24.46 -4.24
CA ALA A 295 -11.44 -24.30 -5.00
C ALA A 295 -11.12 -25.54 -5.84
N LEU A 296 -11.32 -26.75 -5.28
CA LEU A 296 -11.14 -27.99 -6.02
C LEU A 296 -12.18 -28.18 -7.14
N GLU A 297 -13.43 -27.78 -6.92
CA GLU A 297 -14.50 -27.84 -7.94
C GLU A 297 -14.29 -26.80 -9.06
N LEU A 298 -13.75 -25.64 -8.75
CA LEU A 298 -13.25 -24.69 -9.76
C LEU A 298 -12.15 -25.35 -10.60
N GLY A 299 -11.29 -26.10 -9.93
CA GLY A 299 -10.10 -26.69 -10.53
C GLY A 299 -9.01 -25.64 -10.83
N PRO A 300 -7.79 -26.12 -11.16
CA PRO A 300 -6.61 -25.28 -11.35
C PRO A 300 -6.82 -24.12 -12.33
N GLN A 301 -7.41 -24.39 -13.51
CA GLN A 301 -7.53 -23.36 -14.56
C GLN A 301 -8.46 -22.21 -14.15
N ARG A 302 -9.71 -22.52 -13.71
CA ARG A 302 -10.68 -21.46 -13.36
C ARG A 302 -10.27 -20.70 -12.11
N MET A 303 -9.61 -21.38 -11.16
CA MET A 303 -9.10 -20.69 -9.95
C MET A 303 -7.96 -19.75 -10.29
N THR A 304 -6.96 -20.15 -11.08
CA THR A 304 -5.83 -19.30 -11.48
C THR A 304 -6.25 -18.15 -12.38
N ASP A 305 -7.14 -18.37 -13.33
CA ASP A 305 -7.70 -17.30 -14.17
C ASP A 305 -8.53 -16.32 -13.33
N GLY A 306 -9.32 -16.87 -12.41
CA GLY A 306 -10.11 -16.08 -11.48
C GLY A 306 -9.23 -15.16 -10.61
N VAL A 307 -8.19 -15.66 -9.96
CA VAL A 307 -7.32 -14.82 -9.12
C VAL A 307 -6.60 -13.75 -9.94
N ARG A 308 -6.20 -14.05 -11.17
CA ARG A 308 -5.63 -13.04 -12.10
C ARG A 308 -6.63 -11.94 -12.46
N SER A 309 -7.91 -12.27 -12.60
CA SER A 309 -8.95 -11.27 -12.88
C SER A 309 -9.06 -10.22 -11.76
N TRP A 310 -8.73 -10.58 -10.51
CA TRP A 310 -8.64 -9.66 -9.37
C TRP A 310 -7.31 -8.89 -9.32
N GLY A 311 -6.38 -9.08 -10.28
CA GLY A 311 -5.06 -8.43 -10.30
C GLY A 311 -4.03 -9.11 -9.41
N ILE A 312 -4.33 -10.29 -8.84
CA ILE A 312 -3.38 -11.08 -8.05
C ILE A 312 -2.31 -11.64 -9.00
N GLY A 313 -1.04 -11.40 -8.67
CA GLY A 313 0.11 -11.66 -9.54
C GLY A 313 0.60 -10.44 -10.31
N GLU A 314 -0.15 -9.33 -10.29
CA GLU A 314 0.24 -8.08 -10.93
C GLU A 314 0.70 -7.04 -9.90
N LYS A 315 1.69 -6.22 -10.28
CA LYS A 315 2.12 -5.10 -9.45
C LYS A 315 0.98 -4.08 -9.30
N LEU A 316 0.72 -3.62 -8.08
CA LEU A 316 -0.35 -2.66 -7.82
C LEU A 316 -0.09 -1.32 -8.54
N PRO A 317 -1.09 -0.75 -9.23
CA PRO A 317 -0.96 0.46 -10.04
C PRO A 317 -1.11 1.73 -9.19
N ILE A 318 -0.41 1.81 -8.07
CA ILE A 318 -0.38 3.01 -7.22
C ILE A 318 0.74 3.95 -7.66
N ASP A 319 0.54 5.24 -7.49
CA ASP A 319 1.47 6.32 -7.82
C ASP A 319 2.63 6.50 -6.80
N LEU A 320 2.87 5.48 -5.97
CA LEU A 320 4.00 5.36 -5.05
C LEU A 320 5.03 4.34 -5.56
N PRO A 321 6.33 4.53 -5.29
CA PRO A 321 7.36 3.61 -5.74
C PRO A 321 7.42 2.35 -4.87
N GLY A 322 7.92 1.25 -5.46
CA GLY A 322 8.20 0.03 -4.70
C GLY A 322 6.98 -0.81 -4.34
N ALA A 323 5.79 -0.52 -4.89
CA ALA A 323 4.62 -1.37 -4.71
C ALA A 323 4.90 -2.80 -5.19
N VAL A 324 4.43 -3.79 -4.41
CA VAL A 324 4.60 -5.20 -4.72
C VAL A 324 3.31 -5.85 -5.19
N ALA A 325 3.42 -7.06 -5.77
CA ALA A 325 2.27 -7.86 -6.17
C ALA A 325 1.79 -8.73 -5.02
N SER A 326 0.47 -8.94 -4.93
CA SER A 326 -0.09 -10.09 -4.20
C SER A 326 0.14 -11.37 -4.98
N SER A 327 0.20 -12.52 -4.32
CA SER A 327 0.46 -13.81 -4.96
C SER A 327 -0.45 -14.90 -4.41
N PHE A 328 -0.94 -15.77 -5.28
CA PHE A 328 -1.69 -16.97 -4.91
C PHE A 328 -0.78 -18.20 -4.68
N CYS A 329 0.48 -18.13 -5.12
CA CYS A 329 1.48 -19.21 -5.02
C CYS A 329 2.70 -18.82 -4.18
N GLY A 330 2.65 -17.71 -3.46
CA GLY A 330 3.82 -17.16 -2.77
C GLY A 330 4.90 -16.75 -3.76
N ASN A 331 6.12 -17.23 -3.53
CA ASN A 331 7.27 -16.96 -4.39
C ASN A 331 7.49 -18.04 -5.46
N VAL A 332 6.55 -18.98 -5.63
CA VAL A 332 6.66 -20.04 -6.63
C VAL A 332 6.23 -19.53 -7.99
N LEU A 333 7.05 -19.75 -9.00
CA LEU A 333 6.76 -19.39 -10.40
C LEU A 333 7.07 -20.60 -11.33
N PRO A 334 6.23 -20.83 -12.34
CA PRO A 334 5.02 -20.09 -12.67
C PRO A 334 3.86 -20.41 -11.72
N CYS A 335 3.03 -19.41 -11.41
CA CYS A 335 1.77 -19.59 -10.69
C CYS A 335 0.63 -19.77 -11.69
N ASP A 336 0.44 -20.98 -12.17
CA ASP A 336 -0.49 -21.31 -13.25
C ASP A 336 -1.24 -22.63 -12.99
N ALA A 337 -2.13 -23.01 -13.90
CA ALA A 337 -2.93 -24.22 -13.76
C ALA A 337 -2.08 -25.48 -13.70
N PRO A 338 -1.07 -25.72 -14.57
CA PRO A 338 -0.19 -26.89 -14.48
C PRO A 338 0.47 -27.08 -13.12
N PHE A 339 0.91 -25.99 -12.45
CA PHE A 339 1.46 -26.09 -11.10
C PHE A 339 0.46 -26.72 -10.10
N PHE A 340 -0.81 -26.32 -10.17
CA PHE A 340 -1.83 -26.84 -9.26
C PHE A 340 -2.39 -28.21 -9.65
N GLU A 341 -2.23 -28.69 -10.89
CA GLU A 341 -2.62 -30.05 -11.28
C GLU A 341 -1.88 -31.11 -10.47
N ASP A 342 -0.61 -30.82 -10.13
CA ASP A 342 0.23 -31.68 -9.28
C ASP A 342 0.19 -31.27 -7.79
N GLN A 343 -0.56 -30.20 -7.43
CA GLN A 343 -0.62 -29.62 -6.09
C GLN A 343 -2.06 -29.30 -5.67
N LEU A 344 -2.98 -30.25 -5.86
CA LEU A 344 -4.40 -30.08 -5.46
C LEU A 344 -4.58 -29.77 -3.97
N PRO A 345 -3.79 -30.31 -3.02
CA PRO A 345 -3.86 -29.89 -1.62
C PRO A 345 -3.57 -28.41 -1.42
N LEU A 346 -2.59 -27.86 -2.15
CA LEU A 346 -2.25 -26.43 -2.08
C LEU A 346 -3.37 -25.57 -2.70
N LEU A 347 -3.98 -26.00 -3.81
CA LEU A 347 -5.15 -25.35 -4.38
C LEU A 347 -6.31 -25.28 -3.38
N ALA A 348 -6.58 -26.39 -2.68
CA ALA A 348 -7.64 -26.48 -1.67
C ALA A 348 -7.39 -25.51 -0.50
N ILE A 349 -6.15 -25.47 0.01
CA ILE A 349 -5.75 -24.58 1.11
C ILE A 349 -5.80 -23.11 0.67
N GLY A 350 -5.35 -22.80 -0.56
CA GLY A 350 -5.45 -21.48 -1.16
C GLY A 350 -6.90 -20.99 -1.28
N GLY A 351 -7.88 -21.89 -1.45
CA GLY A 351 -9.30 -21.53 -1.49
C GLY A 351 -9.82 -20.80 -0.26
N PHE A 352 -9.14 -20.91 0.90
CA PHE A 352 -9.49 -20.15 2.11
C PHE A 352 -8.35 -19.26 2.63
N GLY A 353 -7.37 -18.95 1.75
CA GLY A 353 -6.34 -17.95 1.98
C GLY A 353 -5.20 -18.40 2.88
N GLN A 354 -4.86 -19.67 2.82
CA GLN A 354 -3.75 -20.28 3.57
C GLN A 354 -2.69 -20.85 2.61
N GLY A 355 -1.67 -21.48 3.17
CA GLY A 355 -0.57 -22.04 2.37
C GLY A 355 0.36 -20.97 1.83
N ASN A 356 0.41 -20.80 0.52
CA ASN A 356 1.31 -19.86 -0.14
C ASN A 356 0.66 -18.53 -0.54
N ASP A 357 -0.59 -18.29 -0.15
CA ASP A 357 -1.29 -17.06 -0.48
C ASP A 357 -0.68 -15.87 0.26
N LEU A 358 -0.31 -14.84 -0.47
CA LEU A 358 0.28 -13.61 0.06
C LEU A 358 -0.45 -12.39 -0.52
N MET A 359 -1.06 -11.57 0.34
CA MET A 359 -1.84 -10.41 -0.06
C MET A 359 -1.27 -9.12 0.52
N VAL A 360 -1.17 -8.11 -0.33
CA VAL A 360 -0.79 -6.74 0.05
C VAL A 360 -1.98 -6.07 0.74
N PRO A 361 -1.81 -5.36 1.87
CA PRO A 361 -2.91 -4.69 2.57
C PRO A 361 -3.71 -3.74 1.68
N LEU A 362 -3.06 -2.91 0.87
CA LEU A 362 -3.73 -2.07 -0.12
C LEU A 362 -4.60 -2.89 -1.08
N HIS A 363 -4.10 -4.03 -1.57
CA HIS A 363 -4.87 -4.89 -2.47
C HIS A 363 -6.12 -5.46 -1.79
N MET A 364 -6.03 -5.82 -0.52
CA MET A 364 -7.18 -6.27 0.27
C MET A 364 -8.23 -5.17 0.46
N THR A 365 -7.80 -3.90 0.57
CA THR A 365 -8.72 -2.74 0.55
C THR A 365 -9.39 -2.61 -0.82
N MET A 366 -8.60 -2.72 -1.91
CA MET A 366 -9.12 -2.66 -3.28
C MET A 366 -10.14 -3.79 -3.56
N ILE A 367 -9.92 -4.99 -3.02
CA ILE A 367 -10.87 -6.11 -3.10
C ILE A 367 -12.20 -5.75 -2.41
N ALA A 368 -12.15 -5.22 -1.19
CA ALA A 368 -13.36 -4.76 -0.49
C ALA A 368 -14.06 -3.62 -1.26
N ALA A 369 -13.28 -2.65 -1.77
CA ALA A 369 -13.79 -1.55 -2.59
C ALA A 369 -14.42 -2.03 -3.91
N THR A 370 -13.89 -3.09 -4.52
CA THR A 370 -14.44 -3.71 -5.73
C THR A 370 -15.84 -4.26 -5.50
N ILE A 371 -16.03 -4.98 -4.39
CA ILE A 371 -17.35 -5.51 -4.02
C ILE A 371 -18.32 -4.34 -3.77
N ALA A 372 -17.89 -3.35 -3.01
CA ALA A 372 -18.63 -2.12 -2.74
C ALA A 372 -19.02 -1.35 -4.00
N ASN A 373 -18.16 -1.35 -5.03
CA ASN A 373 -18.34 -0.60 -6.28
C ASN A 373 -18.94 -1.45 -7.42
N GLY A 374 -19.78 -2.43 -7.09
CA GLY A 374 -20.49 -3.25 -8.08
C GLY A 374 -19.58 -4.06 -9.00
N GLY A 375 -18.43 -4.51 -8.50
CA GLY A 375 -17.47 -5.34 -9.23
C GLY A 375 -16.36 -4.57 -9.94
N LYS A 376 -16.33 -3.24 -9.88
CA LYS A 376 -15.31 -2.40 -10.51
C LYS A 376 -14.19 -2.07 -9.52
N MET A 377 -12.97 -2.49 -9.81
CA MET A 377 -11.77 -2.16 -9.06
C MET A 377 -11.14 -0.88 -9.63
N MET A 378 -11.19 0.19 -8.85
CA MET A 378 -10.61 1.47 -9.24
C MET A 378 -9.09 1.47 -9.10
N THR A 379 -8.40 2.26 -9.91
CA THR A 379 -6.95 2.49 -9.78
C THR A 379 -6.66 3.31 -8.51
N PRO A 380 -5.89 2.76 -7.54
CA PRO A 380 -5.57 3.48 -6.31
C PRO A 380 -4.57 4.60 -6.56
N HIS A 381 -4.74 5.75 -5.90
CA HIS A 381 -3.80 6.86 -5.99
C HIS A 381 -3.76 7.69 -4.69
N VAL A 382 -2.61 8.29 -4.43
CA VAL A 382 -2.35 9.16 -3.27
C VAL A 382 -2.15 10.61 -3.67
N VAL A 383 -1.86 10.91 -4.94
CA VAL A 383 -1.74 12.26 -5.48
C VAL A 383 -3.04 12.66 -6.16
N ALA A 384 -3.72 13.67 -5.65
CA ALA A 384 -4.93 14.23 -6.26
C ALA A 384 -4.58 15.17 -7.42
N ALA A 385 -3.59 16.04 -7.20
CA ALA A 385 -3.14 17.00 -8.20
C ALA A 385 -1.70 17.46 -7.94
N THR A 386 -1.07 17.95 -8.99
CA THR A 386 0.15 18.76 -8.89
C THR A 386 -0.15 20.19 -9.34
N LEU A 387 0.36 21.17 -8.62
CA LEU A 387 0.04 22.57 -8.81
C LEU A 387 1.32 23.39 -8.99
N LYS A 388 1.23 24.49 -9.76
CA LYS A 388 2.26 25.53 -9.77
C LYS A 388 2.23 26.32 -8.46
N ASN A 389 3.23 27.15 -8.22
CA ASN A 389 3.31 28.03 -7.05
C ASN A 389 2.13 29.01 -6.96
N ASP A 390 1.54 29.40 -8.08
CA ASP A 390 0.35 30.26 -8.15
C ASP A 390 -0.99 29.51 -7.95
N GLY A 391 -0.94 28.21 -7.67
CA GLY A 391 -2.11 27.35 -7.52
C GLY A 391 -2.71 26.79 -8.81
N THR A 392 -2.15 27.13 -9.96
CA THR A 392 -2.61 26.58 -11.25
C THR A 392 -2.30 25.08 -11.34
N VAL A 393 -3.28 24.28 -11.76
CA VAL A 393 -3.14 22.84 -11.89
C VAL A 393 -2.18 22.48 -13.03
N ILE A 394 -1.15 21.69 -12.74
CA ILE A 394 -0.25 21.06 -13.72
C ILE A 394 -0.85 19.74 -14.17
N THR A 395 -1.18 18.85 -13.23
CA THR A 395 -1.84 17.56 -13.49
C THR A 395 -2.90 17.30 -12.43
N ARG A 396 -3.91 16.49 -12.78
CA ARG A 396 -4.91 15.96 -11.87
C ARG A 396 -5.07 14.47 -12.11
N ALA A 397 -5.14 13.69 -11.02
CA ALA A 397 -5.41 12.27 -11.12
C ALA A 397 -6.83 12.01 -11.66
N PRO A 398 -7.01 11.03 -12.55
CA PRO A 398 -8.34 10.60 -12.96
C PRO A 398 -9.03 9.85 -11.81
N THR A 399 -10.31 10.16 -11.58
CA THR A 399 -11.12 9.55 -10.52
C THR A 399 -12.13 8.51 -11.05
N ASP A 400 -12.07 8.21 -12.35
CA ASP A 400 -12.95 7.28 -13.04
C ASP A 400 -12.20 6.08 -13.68
N GLN A 401 -10.91 5.93 -13.36
CA GLN A 401 -10.08 4.90 -13.96
C GLN A 401 -10.30 3.54 -13.28
N VAL A 402 -10.98 2.64 -14.00
CA VAL A 402 -11.13 1.23 -13.60
C VAL A 402 -9.87 0.46 -13.97
N TRP A 403 -9.25 -0.21 -13.00
CA TRP A 403 -8.11 -1.10 -13.24
C TRP A 403 -8.56 -2.50 -13.66
N LYS A 404 -9.53 -3.09 -12.94
CA LYS A 404 -10.06 -4.44 -13.18
C LYS A 404 -11.58 -4.47 -12.98
N GLN A 405 -12.21 -5.51 -13.52
CA GLN A 405 -13.62 -5.83 -13.24
C GLN A 405 -13.77 -7.35 -13.08
N PRO A 406 -13.35 -7.92 -11.94
CA PRO A 406 -13.28 -9.36 -11.72
C PRO A 406 -14.64 -10.06 -11.57
N ILE A 407 -15.67 -9.32 -11.17
CA ILE A 407 -17.01 -9.86 -10.89
C ILE A 407 -18.10 -8.95 -11.47
N SER A 408 -19.26 -9.56 -11.70
CA SER A 408 -20.48 -8.85 -12.09
C SER A 408 -21.08 -8.04 -10.93
N ALA A 409 -21.94 -7.07 -11.24
CA ALA A 409 -22.68 -6.34 -10.23
C ALA A 409 -23.62 -7.24 -9.40
N ALA A 410 -24.15 -8.29 -10.00
CA ALA A 410 -24.98 -9.27 -9.30
C ALA A 410 -24.16 -10.04 -8.25
N THR A 411 -22.99 -10.54 -8.62
CA THR A 411 -22.07 -11.22 -7.68
C THR A 411 -21.62 -10.25 -6.57
N ALA A 412 -21.31 -8.99 -6.91
CA ALA A 412 -20.94 -7.98 -5.92
C ALA A 412 -22.07 -7.72 -4.91
N ALA A 413 -23.33 -7.65 -5.35
CA ALA A 413 -24.49 -7.50 -4.48
C ALA A 413 -24.64 -8.71 -3.53
N THR A 414 -24.50 -9.93 -4.05
CA THR A 414 -24.57 -11.16 -3.23
C THR A 414 -23.41 -11.21 -2.20
N LEU A 415 -22.19 -10.85 -2.61
CA LEU A 415 -21.06 -10.74 -1.66
C LEU A 415 -21.30 -9.69 -0.60
N THR A 416 -21.93 -8.56 -0.95
CA THR A 416 -22.32 -7.51 0.02
C THR A 416 -23.26 -8.08 1.07
N GLU A 417 -24.30 -8.81 0.67
CA GLU A 417 -25.24 -9.48 1.59
C GLU A 417 -24.53 -10.46 2.52
N LEU A 418 -23.65 -11.30 1.99
CA LEU A 418 -22.85 -12.22 2.78
C LEU A 418 -21.95 -11.49 3.77
N MET A 419 -21.27 -10.41 3.34
CA MET A 419 -20.38 -9.62 4.19
C MET A 419 -21.13 -8.82 5.27
N VAL A 420 -22.36 -8.36 4.99
CA VAL A 420 -23.27 -7.77 6.00
C VAL A 420 -23.60 -8.83 7.07
N GLY A 421 -23.89 -10.04 6.64
CA GLY A 421 -24.15 -11.16 7.54
C GLY A 421 -22.97 -11.51 8.47
N VAL A 422 -21.71 -11.35 8.01
CA VAL A 422 -20.53 -11.51 8.86
C VAL A 422 -20.51 -10.52 10.02
N VAL A 423 -20.92 -9.25 9.77
CA VAL A 423 -21.00 -8.21 10.81
C VAL A 423 -22.18 -8.45 11.76
N ASN A 424 -23.33 -8.86 11.23
CA ASN A 424 -24.54 -9.02 12.04
C ASN A 424 -24.56 -10.34 12.82
N ASN A 425 -24.17 -11.43 12.20
CA ASN A 425 -24.37 -12.78 12.72
C ASN A 425 -23.07 -13.58 12.92
N GLY A 426 -21.94 -13.09 12.34
CA GLY A 426 -20.70 -13.84 12.23
C GLY A 426 -19.54 -13.30 13.06
N THR A 427 -18.35 -13.54 12.51
CA THR A 427 -17.05 -13.24 13.13
C THR A 427 -16.71 -11.75 13.14
N GLY A 428 -17.45 -10.92 12.38
CA GLY A 428 -17.24 -9.47 12.23
C GLY A 428 -18.03 -8.59 13.18
N LYS A 429 -18.77 -9.15 14.14
CA LYS A 429 -19.55 -8.38 15.14
C LYS A 429 -18.80 -7.21 15.80
N PRO A 430 -17.49 -7.31 16.12
CA PRO A 430 -16.76 -6.19 16.69
C PRO A 430 -16.67 -4.94 15.77
N MET A 431 -17.01 -5.07 14.50
CA MET A 431 -17.08 -3.97 13.53
C MET A 431 -18.51 -3.39 13.37
N GLN A 432 -19.47 -3.72 14.22
CA GLN A 432 -20.77 -3.06 14.23
C GLN A 432 -20.60 -1.57 14.50
N LEU A 433 -21.05 -0.72 13.55
CA LEU A 433 -20.83 0.71 13.58
C LEU A 433 -21.85 1.40 14.49
N ALA A 434 -21.48 2.58 14.99
CA ALA A 434 -22.41 3.46 15.71
C ALA A 434 -23.49 4.00 14.77
N ASN A 435 -24.56 4.57 15.37
CA ASN A 435 -25.63 5.28 14.64
C ASN A 435 -26.39 4.45 13.58
N GLY A 436 -26.34 3.11 13.67
CA GLY A 436 -27.12 2.24 12.80
C GLY A 436 -26.61 2.11 11.36
N VAL A 437 -25.42 2.64 11.05
CA VAL A 437 -24.79 2.46 9.74
C VAL A 437 -24.44 0.98 9.55
N GLN A 438 -24.97 0.38 8.48
CA GLN A 438 -24.70 -1.01 8.18
C GLN A 438 -23.33 -1.15 7.50
N ALA A 439 -22.44 -1.93 8.10
CA ALA A 439 -21.16 -2.32 7.49
C ALA A 439 -21.22 -3.71 6.87
N ALA A 440 -20.40 -3.93 5.86
CA ALA A 440 -20.11 -5.22 5.25
C ALA A 440 -18.63 -5.54 5.50
N ALA A 441 -18.31 -6.75 6.00
CA ALA A 441 -16.94 -7.11 6.32
C ALA A 441 -16.64 -8.59 6.16
N LYS A 442 -15.34 -8.93 6.10
CA LYS A 442 -14.84 -10.30 6.25
C LYS A 442 -13.60 -10.29 7.13
N THR A 443 -13.61 -11.12 8.15
CA THR A 443 -12.46 -11.34 9.02
C THR A 443 -11.52 -12.40 8.45
N GLY A 444 -10.23 -12.26 8.74
CA GLY A 444 -9.19 -13.23 8.45
C GLY A 444 -8.38 -13.56 9.69
N THR A 445 -8.00 -14.81 9.84
CA THR A 445 -7.02 -15.28 10.81
C THR A 445 -6.14 -16.25 10.04
N ALA A 446 -4.93 -15.81 9.69
CA ALA A 446 -3.98 -16.61 8.93
C ALA A 446 -2.99 -17.25 9.90
N GLN A 447 -3.07 -18.56 10.04
CA GLN A 447 -2.14 -19.32 10.88
C GLN A 447 -0.76 -19.36 10.22
N LEU A 448 0.26 -18.94 10.96
CA LEU A 448 1.65 -18.99 10.53
C LEU A 448 2.22 -20.38 10.85
N ASN A 449 3.43 -20.66 10.37
CA ASN A 449 4.08 -21.94 10.59
C ASN A 449 4.09 -22.31 12.10
N PHE A 450 3.66 -23.52 12.39
CA PHE A 450 3.69 -24.08 13.72
C PHE A 450 5.14 -24.38 14.13
N VAL A 451 5.53 -23.93 15.32
CA VAL A 451 6.78 -24.30 15.96
C VAL A 451 6.43 -25.05 17.23
N GLU A 452 6.94 -26.27 17.37
CA GLU A 452 6.65 -27.10 18.53
C GLU A 452 7.13 -26.42 19.82
N GLY A 453 6.22 -26.34 20.82
CA GLY A 453 6.49 -25.65 22.08
C GLY A 453 6.24 -24.15 22.08
N GLU A 454 5.89 -23.54 20.93
CA GLU A 454 5.50 -22.14 20.84
C GLU A 454 3.98 -21.98 20.59
N PRO A 455 3.37 -20.90 21.09
CA PRO A 455 1.99 -20.58 20.74
C PRO A 455 1.79 -20.42 19.23
N GLN A 456 0.64 -20.88 18.72
CA GLN A 456 0.29 -20.72 17.31
C GLN A 456 0.19 -19.24 16.95
N ARG A 457 1.09 -18.73 16.13
CA ARG A 457 1.06 -17.35 15.62
C ARG A 457 0.08 -17.21 14.46
N SER A 458 -0.56 -16.05 14.37
CA SER A 458 -1.46 -15.74 13.25
C SER A 458 -1.48 -14.27 12.92
N HIS A 459 -1.67 -13.95 11.62
CA HIS A 459 -2.05 -12.60 11.20
C HIS A 459 -3.55 -12.40 11.43
N ALA A 460 -3.93 -11.27 12.01
CA ALA A 460 -5.31 -10.89 12.23
C ALA A 460 -5.75 -9.84 11.21
N TRP A 461 -6.76 -10.17 10.38
CA TRP A 461 -7.24 -9.32 9.31
C TRP A 461 -8.72 -8.96 9.48
N ILE A 462 -9.08 -7.77 9.04
CA ILE A 462 -10.43 -7.43 8.63
C ILE A 462 -10.39 -6.59 7.36
N ILE A 463 -11.28 -6.89 6.43
CA ILE A 463 -11.58 -6.04 5.28
C ILE A 463 -13.06 -5.75 5.28
N GLY A 464 -13.45 -4.57 4.82
CA GLY A 464 -14.86 -4.23 4.76
C GLY A 464 -15.10 -2.86 4.15
N PHE A 465 -16.37 -2.53 4.03
CA PHE A 465 -16.82 -1.23 3.53
C PHE A 465 -18.12 -0.81 4.20
N ALA A 466 -18.40 0.47 4.14
CA ALA A 466 -19.61 1.06 4.66
C ALA A 466 -19.95 2.38 3.94
N PRO A 467 -21.25 2.81 3.93
CA PRO A 467 -22.43 2.02 4.28
C PRO A 467 -22.63 0.86 3.29
N ALA A 468 -23.27 -0.23 3.69
CA ALA A 468 -23.47 -1.37 2.80
C ALA A 468 -24.46 -1.08 1.64
N GLU A 469 -25.46 -0.23 1.89
CA GLU A 469 -26.51 0.12 0.94
C GLU A 469 -26.06 1.17 -0.10
N ALA A 470 -25.16 2.06 0.28
CA ALA A 470 -24.61 3.11 -0.56
C ALA A 470 -23.09 3.24 -0.31
N PRO A 471 -22.29 2.25 -0.73
CA PRO A 471 -20.89 2.16 -0.35
C PRO A 471 -20.07 3.39 -0.75
N ARG A 472 -19.27 3.87 0.20
CA ARG A 472 -18.39 5.01 -0.01
C ARG A 472 -16.96 4.73 0.39
N TYR A 473 -16.73 4.08 1.53
CA TYR A 473 -15.41 3.84 2.06
C TYR A 473 -15.14 2.35 2.23
N ALA A 474 -13.97 1.90 1.82
CA ALA A 474 -13.45 0.58 2.12
C ALA A 474 -12.23 0.70 3.04
N VAL A 475 -12.08 -0.29 3.93
CA VAL A 475 -10.99 -0.36 4.89
C VAL A 475 -10.40 -1.77 4.89
N SER A 476 -9.08 -1.87 4.99
CA SER A 476 -8.39 -3.07 5.44
C SER A 476 -7.55 -2.76 6.67
N VAL A 477 -7.54 -3.68 7.61
CA VAL A 477 -6.65 -3.66 8.78
C VAL A 477 -5.98 -5.02 8.89
N ILE A 478 -4.65 -4.99 9.05
CA ILE A 478 -3.87 -6.16 9.45
C ILE A 478 -3.11 -5.85 10.73
N ILE A 479 -3.16 -6.79 11.66
CA ILE A 479 -2.24 -6.88 12.80
C ILE A 479 -1.36 -8.10 12.56
N LYS A 480 -0.05 -7.87 12.44
CA LYS A 480 0.93 -8.92 12.14
C LYS A 480 1.18 -9.77 13.38
N GLY A 481 1.13 -11.07 13.24
CA GLY A 481 1.45 -12.02 14.31
C GLY A 481 2.97 -12.07 14.54
N THR A 482 3.47 -11.23 15.41
CA THR A 482 4.90 -11.14 15.76
C THR A 482 5.22 -11.65 17.16
N THR A 483 4.28 -11.50 18.09
CA THR A 483 4.44 -11.93 19.49
C THR A 483 3.35 -12.91 19.89
N ASP A 484 3.59 -13.68 20.93
CA ASP A 484 2.68 -14.72 21.43
C ASP A 484 1.30 -14.17 21.82
N GLN A 485 1.27 -13.00 22.42
CA GLN A 485 0.04 -12.38 22.94
C GLN A 485 -0.84 -11.82 21.82
N VAL A 486 -0.24 -11.15 20.84
CA VAL A 486 -0.95 -10.61 19.66
C VAL A 486 -1.38 -11.75 18.74
N SER A 487 -0.60 -12.81 18.68
CA SER A 487 -0.84 -13.95 17.78
C SER A 487 -2.02 -14.83 18.17
N ALA A 488 -2.46 -14.82 19.44
CA ALA A 488 -3.59 -15.61 19.90
C ALA A 488 -4.97 -15.03 19.54
N GLY A 489 -5.01 -13.82 18.96
CA GLY A 489 -6.26 -13.13 18.63
C GLY A 489 -6.73 -13.41 17.20
N THR A 490 -8.03 -13.28 17.00
CA THR A 490 -8.65 -13.36 15.65
C THR A 490 -8.82 -12.00 15.02
N GLY A 491 -8.96 -11.95 13.69
CA GLY A 491 -9.17 -10.70 12.95
C GLY A 491 -10.35 -9.88 13.48
N GLY A 492 -11.47 -10.53 13.82
CA GLY A 492 -12.62 -9.86 14.41
C GLY A 492 -12.31 -9.18 15.76
N LYS A 493 -11.53 -9.83 16.61
CA LYS A 493 -11.20 -9.31 17.95
C LYS A 493 -10.12 -8.22 17.92
N LEU A 494 -9.09 -8.35 17.07
CA LEU A 494 -7.95 -7.44 17.04
C LEU A 494 -8.13 -6.32 16.02
N ALA A 495 -8.44 -6.66 14.76
CA ALA A 495 -8.54 -5.70 13.67
C ALA A 495 -9.94 -5.03 13.56
N GLY A 496 -10.99 -5.73 13.98
CA GLY A 496 -12.36 -5.23 13.92
C GLY A 496 -12.59 -3.90 14.66
N PRO A 497 -12.17 -3.76 15.95
CA PRO A 497 -12.31 -2.50 16.69
C PRO A 497 -11.58 -1.31 16.05
N ILE A 498 -10.42 -1.56 15.41
CA ILE A 498 -9.64 -0.53 14.71
C ILE A 498 -10.42 -0.04 13.48
N ALA A 499 -10.90 -0.97 12.65
CA ALA A 499 -11.73 -0.63 11.48
C ALA A 499 -13.01 0.12 11.90
N LYS A 500 -13.65 -0.30 13.01
CA LYS A 500 -14.82 0.38 13.58
C LYS A 500 -14.51 1.83 13.93
N GLN A 501 -13.44 2.13 14.65
CA GLN A 501 -13.07 3.50 15.02
C GLN A 501 -12.89 4.39 13.78
N VAL A 502 -12.26 3.87 12.73
CA VAL A 502 -12.08 4.60 11.46
C VAL A 502 -13.42 4.91 10.80
N PHE A 503 -14.30 3.91 10.66
CA PHE A 503 -15.63 4.14 10.06
C PHE A 503 -16.50 5.05 10.91
N ASP A 504 -16.54 4.86 12.22
CA ASP A 504 -17.33 5.72 13.13
C ASP A 504 -16.91 7.20 13.00
N TYR A 505 -15.60 7.45 12.86
CA TYR A 505 -15.09 8.80 12.59
C TYR A 505 -15.54 9.34 11.23
N LEU A 506 -15.37 8.57 10.15
CA LEU A 506 -15.75 8.98 8.80
C LEU A 506 -17.21 9.42 8.72
N PHE A 507 -18.11 8.69 9.38
CA PHE A 507 -19.56 9.02 9.38
C PHE A 507 -19.92 10.12 10.39
N ALA A 508 -19.19 10.25 11.49
CA ALA A 508 -19.41 11.34 12.45
C ALA A 508 -18.94 12.69 11.92
N SER A 509 -17.87 12.70 11.08
CA SER A 509 -17.31 13.92 10.48
C SER A 509 -18.05 14.40 9.23
N GLY A 510 -19.03 13.65 8.73
CA GLY A 510 -19.80 14.00 7.54
C GLY A 510 -19.03 13.85 6.22
N LEU A 511 -17.96 13.10 6.23
CA LEU A 511 -17.13 12.78 5.07
C LEU A 511 -17.79 11.76 4.16
#